data_5862f4c3e5ad1ed51538b45fa7eb013d
#
_entry.id   5862f4c3e5ad1ed51538b45fa7eb013d
#
_cell.length_a   1.000
_cell.length_b   1.000
_cell.length_c   1.000
_cell.angle_alpha   90.00
_cell.angle_beta   90.00
_cell.angle_gamma   90.00
#
_symmetry.space_group_name_H-M   'P 1'
#
loop_
_entity.id
_entity.type
_entity.pdbx_description
1 polymer ?
#
loop_
_entity_poly.entity_id
_entity_poly.type
_entity_poly.pdbx_seq_one_letter_code
_entity_poly.pdbx_strand_id
1 'polypeptide(L)' 'ALLSILAKRMGISKEIGIYKKEHNMPILQSGRYSDILENREKQGAGLGLSTTFVHEIMKAIHEESVKVQMEIMK' A
#
# COMPACT_ATOMS: atom_id res chain seq x y z
N ALA A 1 18.16 3.65 2.54
CA ALA A 1 17.26 2.96 3.46
C ALA A 1 15.79 3.09 3.04
N LEU A 2 15.29 4.32 2.81
CA LEU A 2 13.88 4.51 2.42
C LEU A 2 13.55 3.81 1.10
N LEU A 3 14.36 3.99 0.08
CA LEU A 3 14.11 3.37 -1.24
C LEU A 3 14.18 1.85 -1.16
N SER A 4 15.08 1.30 -0.35
CA SER A 4 15.17 -0.15 -0.13
C SER A 4 13.90 -0.69 0.53
N ILE A 5 13.36 0.05 1.49
CA ILE A 5 12.12 -0.34 2.16
C ILE A 5 10.95 -0.30 1.18
N LEU A 6 10.86 0.74 0.36
CA LEU A 6 9.81 0.84 -0.66
C LEU A 6 9.91 -0.29 -1.69
N ALA A 7 11.14 -0.64 -2.11
CA ALA A 7 11.36 -1.76 -3.02
C ALA A 7 10.88 -3.08 -2.43
N LYS A 8 11.13 -3.32 -1.15
CA LYS A 8 10.63 -4.50 -0.44
C LYS A 8 9.10 -4.52 -0.41
N ARG A 9 8.47 -3.37 -0.15
CA ARG A 9 7.01 -3.27 -0.13
C ARG A 9 6.43 -3.61 -1.49
N MET A 10 7.03 -3.15 -2.57
CA MET A 10 6.56 -3.46 -3.93
C MET A 10 6.79 -4.92 -4.29
N GLY A 11 7.86 -5.53 -3.79
CA GLY A 11 8.09 -6.98 -3.94
C GLY A 11 7.01 -7.79 -3.25
N ILE A 12 6.61 -7.40 -2.05
CA ILE A 12 5.51 -8.03 -1.32
C ILE A 12 4.20 -7.82 -2.08
N SER A 13 3.99 -6.64 -2.65
CA SER A 13 2.80 -6.35 -3.46
C SER A 13 2.70 -7.28 -4.68
N LYS A 14 3.84 -7.59 -5.32
CA LYS A 14 3.87 -8.56 -6.42
C LYS A 14 3.41 -9.95 -5.96
N GLU A 15 3.92 -10.40 -4.82
CA GLU A 15 3.53 -11.69 -4.24
C GLU A 15 2.04 -11.72 -3.90
N ILE A 16 1.54 -10.64 -3.33
CA ILE A 16 0.10 -10.50 -3.02
C ILE A 16 -0.71 -10.54 -4.31
N GLY A 17 -0.25 -9.87 -5.36
CA GLY A 17 -0.92 -9.88 -6.67
C GLY A 17 -1.01 -11.28 -7.26
N ILE A 18 0.09 -12.05 -7.19
CA ILE A 18 0.13 -13.42 -7.65
C ILE A 18 -0.87 -14.28 -6.87
N TYR A 19 -0.88 -14.13 -5.54
CA TYR A 19 -1.82 -14.85 -4.68
C TYR A 19 -3.28 -14.54 -5.05
N LYS A 20 -3.59 -13.25 -5.21
CA LYS A 20 -4.95 -12.82 -5.56
C LYS A 20 -5.38 -13.35 -6.93
N LYS A 21 -4.46 -13.35 -7.90
CA LYS A 21 -4.73 -13.90 -9.23
C LYS A 21 -5.06 -15.39 -9.16
N GLU A 22 -4.27 -16.16 -8.42
CA GLU A 22 -4.47 -17.59 -8.26
C GLU A 22 -5.78 -17.94 -7.54
N HIS A 23 -6.24 -17.05 -6.65
CA HIS A 23 -7.43 -17.28 -5.83
C HIS A 23 -8.63 -16.46 -6.28
N ASN A 24 -8.54 -15.80 -7.43
CA ASN A 24 -9.62 -14.96 -7.99
C ASN A 24 -10.10 -13.90 -7.00
N MET A 25 -9.18 -13.30 -6.25
CA MET A 25 -9.49 -12.26 -5.28
C MET A 25 -9.38 -10.87 -5.91
N PRO A 26 -10.21 -9.91 -5.48
CA PRO A 26 -10.09 -8.54 -5.98
C PRO A 26 -8.82 -7.86 -5.45
N ILE A 27 -8.22 -6.98 -6.27
CA ILE A 27 -7.06 -6.19 -5.87
C ILE A 27 -7.45 -5.18 -4.79
N LEU A 28 -8.57 -4.47 -5.01
CA LEU A 28 -9.00 -3.41 -4.12
C LEU A 28 -9.93 -3.95 -3.04
N GLN A 29 -9.55 -3.69 -1.78
CA GLN A 29 -10.37 -3.96 -0.60
C GLN A 29 -10.48 -2.63 0.14
N SER A 30 -11.41 -1.79 -0.26
CA SER A 30 -11.51 -0.39 0.16
C SER A 30 -11.56 -0.18 1.67
N GLY A 31 -12.31 -1.02 2.39
CA GLY A 31 -12.39 -0.94 3.85
C GLY A 31 -11.03 -1.12 4.50
N ARG A 32 -10.25 -2.08 4.01
CA ARG A 32 -8.91 -2.35 4.54
C ARG A 32 -7.96 -1.18 4.29
N TYR A 33 -8.04 -0.56 3.10
CA TYR A 33 -7.20 0.60 2.80
C TYR A 33 -7.49 1.76 3.75
N SER A 34 -8.78 2.04 3.99
CA SER A 34 -9.20 3.12 4.89
C SER A 34 -8.67 2.89 6.31
N ASP A 35 -8.77 1.66 6.81
CA ASP A 35 -8.29 1.30 8.15
C ASP A 35 -6.77 1.47 8.26
N ILE A 36 -6.03 1.03 7.26
CA ILE A 36 -4.57 1.16 7.23
C ILE A 36 -4.18 2.63 7.18
N LEU A 37 -4.82 3.42 6.34
CA LEU A 37 -4.55 4.85 6.19
C LEU A 37 -4.75 5.58 7.52
N GLU A 38 -5.90 5.36 8.18
CA GLU A 38 -6.22 5.97 9.46
C GLU A 38 -5.16 5.61 10.51
N ASN A 39 -4.77 4.35 10.56
CA ASN A 39 -3.77 3.85 11.49
C ASN A 39 -2.41 4.51 11.26
N ARG A 40 -1.98 4.65 10.01
CA ARG A 40 -0.72 5.32 9.65
C ARG A 40 -0.74 6.80 9.96
N GLU A 41 -1.87 7.47 9.78
CA GLU A 41 -2.02 8.87 10.15
C GLU A 41 -1.85 9.08 11.64
N LYS A 42 -2.42 8.20 12.46
CA LYS A 42 -2.25 8.25 13.92
C LYS A 42 -0.80 8.02 14.33
N GLN A 43 -0.14 7.03 13.73
CA GLN A 43 1.28 6.75 13.99
C GLN A 43 2.16 7.93 13.61
N GLY A 44 1.91 8.53 12.45
CA GLY A 44 2.65 9.68 11.96
C GLY A 44 2.50 10.89 12.88
N ALA A 45 1.30 11.13 13.38
CA ALA A 45 1.04 12.23 14.33
C ALA A 45 1.87 12.04 15.60
N GLY A 46 1.96 10.82 16.11
CA GLY A 46 2.80 10.51 17.28
C GLY A 46 4.28 10.72 17.03
N LEU A 47 4.73 10.70 15.78
CA LEU A 47 6.12 10.93 15.37
C LEU A 47 6.38 12.38 14.94
N GLY A 48 5.39 13.26 15.05
CA GLY A 48 5.53 14.66 14.67
C GLY A 48 5.31 14.96 13.20
N LEU A 49 4.76 14.00 12.44
CA LEU A 49 4.47 14.19 11.03
C LEU A 49 3.07 14.74 10.84
N SER A 50 2.88 15.62 9.85
CA SER A 50 1.55 16.15 9.56
C SER A 50 0.67 15.08 8.93
N THR A 51 -0.62 15.11 9.24
CA THR A 51 -1.61 14.19 8.70
C THR A 51 -1.65 14.25 7.17
N THR A 52 -1.59 15.45 6.60
CA THR A 52 -1.57 15.64 5.15
C THR A 52 -0.37 14.95 4.50
N PHE A 53 0.80 15.12 5.08
CA PHE A 53 2.03 14.51 4.57
C PHE A 53 1.94 12.99 4.59
N VAL A 54 1.50 12.40 5.71
CA VAL A 54 1.35 10.95 5.84
C VAL A 54 0.30 10.44 4.82
N HIS A 55 -0.82 11.16 4.70
CA HIS A 55 -1.88 10.80 3.76
C HIS A 55 -1.35 10.73 2.31
N GLU A 56 -0.61 11.74 1.87
CA GLU A 56 -0.06 11.80 0.51
C GLU A 56 0.95 10.68 0.24
N ILE A 57 1.82 10.39 1.21
CA ILE A 57 2.79 9.31 1.08
C ILE A 57 2.07 7.95 1.00
N MET A 58 1.12 7.70 1.88
CA MET A 58 0.39 6.44 1.90
C MET A 58 -0.45 6.25 0.65
N LYS A 59 -1.01 7.34 0.12
CA LYS A 59 -1.75 7.32 -1.13
C LYS A 59 -0.84 6.91 -2.29
N ALA A 60 0.36 7.50 -2.38
CA ALA A 60 1.33 7.16 -3.42
C ALA A 60 1.76 5.69 -3.33
N ILE A 61 2.03 5.20 -2.14
CA ILE A 61 2.40 3.80 -1.90
C ILE A 61 1.26 2.87 -2.32
N HIS A 62 0.03 3.22 -1.95
CA HIS A 62 -1.15 2.43 -2.30
C HIS A 62 -1.35 2.37 -3.83
N GLU A 63 -1.25 3.51 -4.50
CA GLU A 63 -1.41 3.58 -5.95
C GLU A 63 -0.37 2.74 -6.68
N GLU A 64 0.89 2.79 -6.24
CA GLU A 64 1.95 1.98 -6.83
C GLU A 64 1.72 0.49 -6.57
N SER A 65 1.31 0.13 -5.36
CA SER A 65 1.00 -1.24 -5.00
C SER A 65 -0.14 -1.82 -5.87
N VAL A 66 -1.19 -1.04 -6.09
CA VAL A 66 -2.31 -1.43 -6.96
C VAL A 66 -1.81 -1.60 -8.39
N LYS A 67 -1.00 -0.67 -8.89
CA LYS A 67 -0.43 -0.74 -10.23
C LYS A 67 0.39 -2.01 -10.45
N VAL A 68 1.24 -2.35 -9.48
CA VAL A 68 2.06 -3.56 -9.51
C VAL A 68 1.18 -4.81 -9.56
N GLN A 69 0.13 -4.86 -8.75
CA GLN A 69 -0.79 -5.98 -8.72
C GLN A 69 -1.58 -6.10 -10.03
N MET A 70 -2.00 -4.98 -10.61
CA MET A 70 -2.72 -4.97 -11.89
C MET A 70 -1.84 -5.49 -13.02
N GLU A 71 -0.56 -5.18 -13.04
CA GLU A 71 0.39 -5.70 -14.02
C GLU A 71 0.46 -7.24 -13.96
N ILE A 72 0.42 -7.81 -12.77
CA ILE A 72 0.44 -9.26 -12.58
C ILE A 72 -0.88 -9.89 -13.02
N MET A 73 -1.99 -9.18 -12.82
CA MET A 73 -3.33 -9.68 -13.14
C MET A 73 -3.63 -9.68 -14.65
N LYS A 74 -2.81 -9.03 -15.46
CA LYS A 74 -2.94 -9.10 -16.93
C LYS A 74 -2.66 -10.56 -17.46
#